data_f69c5b49c54193403e1a5837cb58ca24
#
_entry.id   f69c5b49c54193403e1a5837cb58ca24
#
_cell.length_a   1.000
_cell.length_b   1.000
_cell.length_c   1.000
_cell.angle_alpha   90.00
_cell.angle_beta   90.00
_cell.angle_gamma   90.00
#
_symmetry.space_group_name_H-M   'P 1'
#
loop_
_entity.id
_entity.type
_entity.pdbx_description
1 polymer ?
#
loop_
_entity_poly.entity_id
_entity_poly.type
_entity_poly.pdbx_seq_one_letter_code
_entity_poly.pdbx_strand_id
1 'polypeptide(L)'
;MYKIVTISREFGCNARGIAQKLANELNFAYYDKDLIDLTAQKIGISREIVAAQDEVIGNKNKFFSKFVYGSSTTFYSEKAISAQAEVIREAANKEDCILFGRCADYILREYSNCMHIFLYAPLE
;
A
#
# COMPACT_ATOMS: atom_id res chain seq x y z
N MET A 1 16.27 -10.05 -11.59
CA MET A 1 15.74 -9.26 -10.47
C MET A 1 15.00 -8.05 -11.02
N TYR A 2 13.77 -7.86 -10.60
CA TYR A 2 12.95 -6.76 -11.09
C TYR A 2 13.27 -5.45 -10.38
N LYS A 3 12.99 -4.33 -11.04
CA LYS A 3 13.18 -3.00 -10.48
C LYS A 3 11.89 -2.55 -9.81
N ILE A 4 11.99 -2.14 -8.56
CA ILE A 4 10.82 -1.79 -7.75
C ILE A 4 10.98 -0.35 -7.27
N VAL A 5 9.89 0.42 -7.32
CA VAL A 5 9.83 1.75 -6.72
C VAL A 5 8.63 1.79 -5.79
N THR A 6 8.85 2.15 -4.54
CA THR A 6 7.74 2.44 -3.64
C THR A 6 7.57 3.94 -3.51
N ILE A 7 6.34 4.42 -3.52
CA ILE A 7 6.04 5.84 -3.38
C ILE A 7 5.08 6.03 -2.21
N SER A 8 5.54 6.77 -1.21
CA SER A 8 4.72 7.22 -0.09
C SER A 8 4.56 8.74 -0.20
N ARG A 9 3.58 9.31 0.48
CA ARG A 9 3.31 10.74 0.31
C ARG A 9 2.66 11.35 1.54
N GLU A 10 2.80 12.67 1.61
CA GLU A 10 1.95 13.50 2.44
C GLU A 10 0.64 13.74 1.70
N PHE A 11 -0.41 13.97 2.45
CA PHE A 11 -1.73 14.24 1.91
C PHE A 11 -1.71 15.56 1.12
N GLY A 12 -2.34 15.56 -0.05
CA GLY A 12 -2.54 16.78 -0.82
C GLY A 12 -1.40 17.20 -1.75
N CYS A 13 -0.38 16.38 -1.92
CA CYS A 13 0.77 16.74 -2.78
C CYS A 13 0.68 16.24 -4.22
N ASN A 14 -0.50 15.73 -4.63
CA ASN A 14 -0.71 15.15 -5.97
C ASN A 14 0.24 13.99 -6.31
N ALA A 15 0.62 13.23 -5.32
CA ALA A 15 1.58 12.14 -5.49
C ALA A 15 1.09 11.06 -6.45
N ARG A 16 -0.22 10.79 -6.45
CA ARG A 16 -0.78 9.74 -7.31
C ARG A 16 -0.58 10.07 -8.79
N GLY A 17 -0.83 11.32 -9.18
CA GLY A 17 -0.60 11.76 -10.55
C GLY A 17 0.87 11.65 -10.95
N ILE A 18 1.76 12.02 -10.07
CA ILE A 18 3.20 11.91 -10.29
C ILE A 18 3.61 10.44 -10.45
N ALA A 19 3.11 9.58 -9.58
CA ALA A 19 3.44 8.15 -9.61
C ALA A 19 2.95 7.50 -10.90
N GLN A 20 1.74 7.82 -11.33
CA GLN A 20 1.19 7.28 -12.58
C GLN A 20 2.00 7.73 -13.80
N LYS A 21 2.40 8.99 -13.82
CA LYS A 21 3.22 9.51 -14.91
C LYS A 21 4.58 8.83 -14.95
N LEU A 22 5.18 8.62 -13.80
CA LEU A 22 6.47 7.92 -13.70
C LEU A 22 6.36 6.49 -14.21
N ALA A 23 5.30 5.79 -13.84
CA ALA A 23 5.07 4.42 -14.31
C ALA A 23 4.96 4.36 -15.83
N ASN A 24 4.25 5.32 -16.42
CA ASN A 24 4.12 5.39 -17.87
C ASN A 24 5.47 5.65 -18.55
N GLU A 25 6.27 6.55 -18.01
CA GLU A 25 7.57 6.89 -18.60
C GLU A 25 8.57 5.75 -18.49
N LEU A 26 8.53 5.00 -17.39
CA LEU A 26 9.43 3.86 -17.17
C LEU A 26 8.90 2.57 -17.78
N ASN A 27 7.66 2.57 -18.22
CA ASN A 27 6.97 1.35 -18.67
C ASN A 27 6.92 0.29 -17.57
N PHE A 28 6.66 0.73 -16.35
CA PHE A 28 6.51 -0.12 -15.18
C PHE A 28 5.03 -0.38 -14.90
N ALA A 29 4.72 -1.53 -14.34
CA ALA A 29 3.37 -1.78 -13.81
C ALA A 29 3.11 -0.83 -12.64
N TYR A 30 1.87 -0.42 -12.46
CA TYR A 30 1.48 0.50 -11.42
C TYR A 30 0.45 -0.16 -10.51
N TYR A 31 0.76 -0.24 -9.22
CA TYR A 31 -0.12 -0.84 -8.22
C TYR A 31 -0.55 0.22 -7.20
N ASP A 32 -1.84 0.39 -7.05
CA ASP A 32 -2.44 1.34 -6.10
C ASP A 32 -3.67 0.69 -5.47
N LYS A 33 -4.85 1.02 -5.95
CA LYS A 33 -6.10 0.47 -5.40
C LYS A 33 -6.28 -1.02 -5.67
N ASP A 34 -5.68 -1.53 -6.72
CA ASP A 34 -5.70 -2.95 -7.04
C ASP A 34 -5.02 -3.79 -5.95
N LEU A 35 -4.11 -3.22 -5.17
CA LEU A 35 -3.55 -3.92 -4.02
C LEU A 35 -4.62 -4.24 -2.97
N ILE A 36 -5.60 -3.36 -2.82
CA ILE A 36 -6.74 -3.59 -1.93
C ILE A 36 -7.55 -4.79 -2.40
N ASP A 37 -7.86 -4.81 -3.70
CA ASP A 37 -8.67 -5.88 -4.29
C ASP A 37 -7.97 -7.24 -4.18
N LEU A 38 -6.68 -7.27 -4.48
CA LEU A 38 -5.89 -8.48 -4.40
C LEU A 38 -5.79 -9.00 -2.96
N THR A 39 -5.64 -8.09 -2.01
CA THR A 39 -5.59 -8.44 -0.59
C THR A 39 -6.93 -9.03 -0.14
N ALA A 40 -8.02 -8.39 -0.52
CA ALA A 40 -9.36 -8.86 -0.17
C ALA A 40 -9.63 -10.26 -0.74
N GLN A 41 -9.23 -10.50 -1.98
CA GLN A 41 -9.36 -11.81 -2.60
C GLN A 41 -8.57 -12.87 -1.85
N LYS A 42 -7.37 -12.54 -1.43
CA LYS A 42 -6.49 -13.49 -0.76
C LYS A 42 -7.04 -13.98 0.56
N ILE A 43 -7.73 -13.15 1.29
CA ILE A 43 -8.28 -13.50 2.62
C ILE A 43 -9.79 -13.71 2.62
N GLY A 44 -10.47 -13.47 1.49
CA GLY A 44 -11.91 -13.70 1.37
C GLY A 44 -12.78 -12.72 2.15
N ILE A 45 -12.29 -11.51 2.41
CA ILE A 45 -13.09 -10.46 3.06
C ILE A 45 -13.41 -9.35 2.07
N SER A 46 -14.28 -8.43 2.45
CA SER A 46 -14.67 -7.35 1.56
C SER A 46 -13.56 -6.32 1.38
N ARG A 47 -13.55 -5.73 0.20
CA ARG A 47 -12.60 -4.66 -0.15
C ARG A 47 -12.70 -3.48 0.81
N GLU A 48 -13.90 -3.15 1.25
CA GLU A 48 -14.16 -2.02 2.15
C GLU A 48 -13.46 -2.20 3.49
N ILE A 49 -13.42 -3.42 4.00
CA ILE A 49 -12.75 -3.71 5.27
C ILE A 49 -11.24 -3.48 5.13
N VAL A 50 -10.65 -3.95 4.05
CA VAL A 50 -9.21 -3.76 3.79
C VAL A 50 -8.88 -2.28 3.64
N ALA A 51 -9.68 -1.55 2.87
CA ALA A 51 -9.48 -0.12 2.65
C ALA A 51 -9.61 0.68 3.95
N ALA A 52 -10.60 0.34 4.79
CA ALA A 52 -10.80 1.03 6.06
C ALA A 52 -9.61 0.86 7.00
N GLN A 53 -9.03 -0.33 7.05
CA GLN A 53 -7.86 -0.58 7.88
C GLN A 53 -6.66 0.25 7.46
N ASP A 54 -6.46 0.38 6.17
CA ASP A 54 -5.33 1.11 5.63
C ASP A 54 -5.41 2.60 5.96
N GLU A 55 -6.58 3.19 5.78
CA GLU A 55 -6.79 4.61 6.11
C GLU A 55 -6.59 4.87 7.59
N VAL A 56 -6.92 3.92 8.37
CA VAL A 56 -6.95 4.04 9.81
C VAL A 56 -5.57 3.95 10.44
N ILE A 57 -4.69 3.13 9.91
CA ILE A 57 -3.30 3.10 10.33
C ILE A 57 -2.66 4.48 10.10
N GLY A 58 -3.06 5.15 9.04
CA GLY A 58 -2.57 6.47 8.71
C GLY A 58 -3.15 7.60 9.54
N ASN A 59 -4.41 7.53 9.90
CA ASN A 59 -5.16 8.67 10.45
C ASN A 59 -5.50 8.59 11.93
N LYS A 60 -5.28 7.49 12.60
CA LYS A 60 -5.61 7.29 14.01
C LYS A 60 -7.04 7.72 14.35
N ASN A 61 -7.98 7.47 13.45
CA ASN A 61 -9.32 7.96 13.65
C ASN A 61 -10.13 7.01 14.55
N LYS A 62 -11.23 7.52 15.10
CA LYS A 62 -12.08 6.77 16.04
C LYS A 62 -12.66 5.50 15.45
N PHE A 63 -12.89 5.49 14.16
CA PHE A 63 -13.39 4.32 13.46
C PHE A 63 -12.39 3.17 13.55
N PHE A 64 -11.13 3.48 13.49
CA PHE A 64 -10.06 2.49 13.62
C PHE A 64 -9.98 1.88 15.01
N SER A 65 -10.04 2.73 16.05
CA SER A 65 -10.02 2.22 17.42
C SER A 65 -11.15 1.24 17.64
N LYS A 66 -12.33 1.59 17.14
CA LYS A 66 -13.51 0.75 17.24
C LYS A 66 -13.36 -0.55 16.45
N PHE A 67 -12.67 -0.48 15.33
CA PHE A 67 -12.44 -1.60 14.43
C PHE A 67 -11.36 -2.53 14.95
N VAL A 68 -10.27 -1.97 15.47
CA VAL A 68 -9.13 -2.73 15.98
C VAL A 68 -9.39 -3.36 17.32
N TYR A 69 -10.13 -2.68 18.20
CA TYR A 69 -10.40 -3.17 19.55
C TYR A 69 -11.65 -4.00 19.70
N GLY A 70 -12.39 -4.19 18.63
CA GLY A 70 -13.45 -5.19 18.59
C GLY A 70 -12.82 -6.56 18.44
N SER A 71 -13.16 -7.52 19.30
CA SER A 71 -12.46 -8.80 19.39
C SER A 71 -12.39 -9.59 18.09
N SER A 72 -13.44 -9.55 17.27
CA SER A 72 -13.46 -10.25 15.99
C SER A 72 -12.71 -9.47 14.88
N THR A 73 -12.66 -8.14 15.01
CA THR A 73 -12.03 -7.29 14.01
C THR A 73 -10.51 -7.25 14.13
N THR A 74 -9.97 -7.48 15.32
CA THR A 74 -8.51 -7.56 15.51
C THR A 74 -7.91 -8.69 14.68
N PHE A 75 -8.57 -9.84 14.69
CA PHE A 75 -8.13 -10.99 13.89
C PHE A 75 -8.10 -10.66 12.39
N TYR A 76 -9.16 -10.02 11.88
CA TYR A 76 -9.21 -9.65 10.48
C TYR A 76 -8.17 -8.59 10.13
N SER A 77 -7.88 -7.67 11.05
CA SER A 77 -6.84 -6.65 10.83
C SER A 77 -5.47 -7.27 10.64
N GLU A 78 -5.09 -8.20 11.51
CA GLU A 78 -3.81 -8.89 11.42
C GLU A 78 -3.72 -9.70 10.14
N LYS A 79 -4.78 -10.41 9.81
CA LYS A 79 -4.86 -11.23 8.60
C LYS A 79 -4.76 -10.36 7.34
N ALA A 80 -5.42 -9.21 7.34
CA ALA A 80 -5.37 -8.28 6.22
C ALA A 80 -3.97 -7.70 6.03
N ILE A 81 -3.29 -7.34 7.11
CA ILE A 81 -1.93 -6.81 7.05
C ILE A 81 -0.98 -7.87 6.51
N SER A 82 -1.07 -9.10 7.00
CA SER A 82 -0.25 -10.21 6.49
C SER A 82 -0.49 -10.48 5.01
N ALA A 83 -1.76 -10.52 4.61
CA ALA A 83 -2.13 -10.77 3.22
C ALA A 83 -1.66 -9.64 2.30
N GLN A 84 -1.76 -8.40 2.76
CA GLN A 84 -1.28 -7.25 2.00
C GLN A 84 0.24 -7.32 1.79
N ALA A 85 0.97 -7.72 2.83
CA ALA A 85 2.41 -7.90 2.72
C ALA A 85 2.76 -8.96 1.69
N GLU A 86 2.02 -10.07 1.66
CA GLU A 86 2.23 -11.12 0.66
C GLU A 86 1.93 -10.63 -0.74
N VAL A 87 0.84 -9.90 -0.93
CA VAL A 87 0.46 -9.33 -2.23
C VAL A 87 1.56 -8.39 -2.75
N ILE A 88 2.09 -7.55 -1.87
CA ILE A 88 3.15 -6.61 -2.23
C ILE A 88 4.43 -7.36 -2.62
N ARG A 89 4.81 -8.39 -1.87
CA ARG A 89 5.98 -9.20 -2.21
C ARG A 89 5.79 -9.96 -3.51
N GLU A 90 4.61 -10.48 -3.75
CA GLU A 90 4.30 -11.16 -5.02
C GLU A 90 4.43 -10.20 -6.20
N ALA A 91 3.91 -8.97 -6.07
CA ALA A 91 4.03 -7.97 -7.12
C ALA A 91 5.50 -7.62 -7.37
N ALA A 92 6.29 -7.46 -6.31
CA ALA A 92 7.71 -7.13 -6.42
C ALA A 92 8.53 -8.24 -7.07
N ASN A 93 8.08 -9.48 -6.97
CA ASN A 93 8.78 -10.62 -7.55
C ASN A 93 8.25 -11.04 -8.92
N LYS A 94 7.30 -10.28 -9.46
CA LYS A 94 6.64 -10.64 -10.71
C LYS A 94 7.06 -9.76 -11.89
N GLU A 95 7.30 -8.48 -11.67
CA GLU A 95 7.56 -7.53 -12.75
C GLU A 95 8.15 -6.22 -12.20
N ASP A 96 8.77 -5.44 -13.08
CA ASP A 96 9.16 -4.08 -12.75
C ASP A 96 7.90 -3.28 -12.41
N CYS A 97 7.86 -2.65 -11.24
CA CYS A 97 6.62 -2.03 -10.80
C CYS A 97 6.83 -0.86 -9.86
N ILE A 98 5.79 -0.03 -9.80
CA ILE A 98 5.66 1.04 -8.81
C ILE A 98 4.53 0.64 -7.87
N LEU A 99 4.81 0.67 -6.57
CA LEU A 99 3.85 0.35 -5.52
C LEU A 99 3.53 1.64 -4.76
N PHE A 100 2.28 2.05 -4.80
CA PHE A 100 1.87 3.33 -4.24
C PHE A 100 1.19 3.14 -2.88
N GLY A 101 1.83 3.66 -1.83
CA GLY A 101 1.30 3.60 -0.48
C GLY A 101 1.32 2.20 0.11
N ARG A 102 0.35 1.90 0.97
CA ARG A 102 0.11 0.56 1.55
C ARG A 102 1.28 -0.01 2.35
N CYS A 103 2.12 0.87 2.91
CA CYS A 103 3.31 0.45 3.67
C CYS A 103 4.29 -0.40 2.85
N ALA A 104 4.27 -0.28 1.53
CA ALA A 104 5.17 -1.04 0.67
C ALA A 104 6.63 -0.76 0.98
N ASP A 105 6.97 0.48 1.33
CA ASP A 105 8.32 0.86 1.71
C ASP A 105 8.81 0.07 2.93
N TYR A 106 7.96 -0.13 3.91
CA TYR A 106 8.30 -0.92 5.09
C TYR A 106 8.40 -2.41 4.77
N ILE A 107 7.44 -2.92 4.01
CA ILE A 107 7.39 -4.35 3.66
C ILE A 107 8.61 -4.75 2.84
N LEU A 108 9.06 -3.88 1.95
CA LEU A 108 10.18 -4.15 1.07
C LEU A 108 11.49 -3.50 1.54
N ARG A 109 11.58 -3.12 2.79
CA ARG A 109 12.73 -2.37 3.33
C ARG A 109 14.06 -3.07 3.15
N GLU A 110 14.07 -4.38 3.08
CA GLU A 110 15.29 -5.17 2.93
C GLU A 110 15.60 -5.55 1.48
N TYR A 111 14.75 -5.15 0.54
CA TYR A 111 14.98 -5.45 -0.88
C TYR A 111 16.01 -4.48 -1.46
N SER A 112 17.14 -5.02 -1.90
CA SER A 112 18.22 -4.21 -2.50
C SER A 112 17.85 -3.63 -3.85
N ASN A 113 16.86 -4.20 -4.52
CA ASN A 113 16.39 -3.77 -5.85
C ASN A 113 15.19 -2.82 -5.77
N CYS A 114 14.98 -2.20 -4.63
CA CYS A 114 13.84 -1.31 -4.42
C CYS A 114 14.29 0.08 -4.05
N MET A 115 13.76 1.09 -4.75
CA MET A 115 13.94 2.50 -4.43
C MET A 115 12.71 3.00 -3.69
N HIS A 116 12.92 3.62 -2.53
CA HIS A 116 11.83 4.16 -1.72
C HIS A 116 11.80 5.67 -1.86
N ILE A 117 10.66 6.20 -2.30
CA ILE A 117 10.47 7.64 -2.52
C ILE A 117 9.36 8.14 -1.62
N PHE A 118 9.59 9.25 -0.94
CA PHE A 118 8.57 9.94 -0.17
C PHE A 118 8.33 11.31 -0.78
N LEU A 119 7.07 11.59 -1.15
CA LEU A 119 6.68 12.84 -1.78
C LEU A 119 5.98 13.75 -0.78
N TYR A 120 6.36 15.00 -0.79
CA TYR A 120 5.72 16.02 0.03
C TYR A 120 5.75 17.36 -0.70
N ALA A 121 4.91 18.28 -0.28
CA ALA A 121 4.89 19.63 -0.80
C ALA A 121 5.01 20.61 0.37
N PRO A 122 5.86 21.64 0.28
CA PRO A 122 5.95 22.64 1.35
C PRO A 122 4.64 23.40 1.46
N LEU A 123 4.29 23.74 2.69
CA LEU A 123 3.15 24.60 2.96
C LEU A 123 3.57 26.05 2.74
N GLU A 124 2.88 26.73 1.84
CA GLU A 124 3.12 28.17 1.60
C GLU A 124 1.86 28.96 1.58
#